data_6a1857d69376ef7a72aef912f1ac6fd4
#
_entry.id   6a1857d69376ef7a72aef912f1ac6fd4
#
_cell.length_a   1.000
_cell.length_b   1.000
_cell.length_c   1.000
_cell.angle_alpha   90.00
_cell.angle_beta   90.00
_cell.angle_gamma   90.00
#
_symmetry.space_group_name_H-M   'P 1'
#
loop_
_entity.id
_entity.type
_entity.pdbx_description
1 polymer ?
#
loop_
_entity_poly.entity_id
_entity_poly.type
_entity_poly.pdbx_seq_one_letter_code
_entity_poly.pdbx_strand_id
1 'polypeptide(L)'
;EIGLGIPAEPLFRSKVLEGKSTSTQIAQKLSVEKVAAEAGTSRDQVRRYIRLTELLPEVQKKVDSKEIAFSPAVELSYLTHDEQKQFLDAMDYSQNTPSLSQAQRLKKLSREGKCTKEAMRSIMSEEKKEEQERITLSSDTLRKYFPRSYTPLQMQQTIIKLLEQWQKKQQRRNER
;
A
#
# COMPACT_ATOMS: atom_id res chain seq x y z
N GLU A 1 37.06 -53.88 -26.41
CA GLU A 1 36.01 -53.36 -25.49
C GLU A 1 35.92 -51.88 -25.69
N ILE A 2 34.83 -51.44 -26.31
CA ILE A 2 34.57 -50.04 -26.67
C ILE A 2 33.64 -49.50 -25.60
N GLY A 3 34.18 -48.70 -24.68
CA GLY A 3 33.42 -47.96 -23.70
C GLY A 3 32.70 -46.78 -24.34
N LEU A 4 31.40 -46.89 -24.55
CA LEU A 4 30.53 -45.81 -24.95
C LEU A 4 30.28 -44.89 -23.74
N GLY A 5 31.16 -43.88 -23.61
CA GLY A 5 30.89 -42.73 -22.71
C GLY A 5 29.79 -41.88 -23.29
N ILE A 6 28.61 -41.88 -22.68
CA ILE A 6 27.52 -40.94 -22.97
C ILE A 6 27.95 -39.60 -22.35
N PRO A 7 28.14 -38.52 -23.13
CA PRO A 7 28.34 -37.21 -22.55
C PRO A 7 27.06 -36.76 -21.90
N ALA A 8 27.08 -36.56 -20.60
CA ALA A 8 25.97 -35.95 -19.87
C ALA A 8 25.83 -34.49 -20.32
N GLU A 9 24.91 -34.24 -21.23
CA GLU A 9 24.63 -32.89 -21.74
C GLU A 9 24.22 -31.94 -20.64
N PRO A 10 24.90 -30.80 -20.47
CA PRO A 10 24.54 -29.79 -19.47
C PRO A 10 23.13 -29.18 -19.71
N LEU A 11 22.61 -29.32 -20.92
CA LEU A 11 21.29 -28.84 -21.32
C LEU A 11 20.12 -29.57 -20.65
N PHE A 12 20.31 -30.83 -20.25
CA PHE A 12 19.23 -31.60 -19.59
C PHE A 12 19.07 -31.22 -18.13
N ARG A 13 20.14 -30.78 -17.49
CA ARG A 13 20.14 -30.35 -16.08
C ARG A 13 19.47 -29.00 -15.90
N SER A 14 19.67 -28.06 -16.82
CA SER A 14 19.01 -26.75 -16.79
C SER A 14 17.52 -26.83 -17.07
N LYS A 15 17.07 -27.67 -18.02
CA LYS A 15 15.64 -27.87 -18.31
C LYS A 15 14.88 -28.51 -17.15
N VAL A 16 15.50 -29.43 -16.40
CA VAL A 16 14.88 -30.06 -15.22
C VAL A 16 14.75 -29.07 -14.07
N LEU A 17 15.69 -28.15 -13.91
CA LEU A 17 15.63 -27.08 -12.90
C LEU A 17 14.60 -26.00 -13.27
N GLU A 18 14.51 -25.62 -14.53
CA GLU A 18 13.49 -24.70 -15.02
C GLU A 18 12.08 -25.27 -14.91
N GLY A 19 11.90 -26.57 -15.23
CA GLY A 19 10.61 -27.26 -15.09
C GLY A 19 10.12 -27.32 -13.63
N LYS A 20 11.01 -27.55 -12.65
CA LYS A 20 10.66 -27.54 -11.23
C LYS A 20 10.27 -26.14 -10.74
N SER A 21 10.97 -25.11 -11.15
CA SER A 21 10.65 -23.72 -10.83
C SER A 21 9.27 -23.32 -11.38
N THR A 22 8.98 -23.65 -12.63
CA THR A 22 7.70 -23.38 -13.29
C THR A 22 6.54 -24.15 -12.64
N SER A 23 6.74 -25.43 -12.30
CA SER A 23 5.75 -26.27 -11.62
C SER A 23 5.40 -25.73 -10.24
N THR A 24 6.40 -25.29 -9.45
CA THR A 24 6.19 -24.70 -8.14
C THR A 24 5.43 -23.38 -8.23
N GLN A 25 5.76 -22.52 -9.18
CA GLN A 25 5.06 -21.26 -9.41
C GLN A 25 3.60 -21.47 -9.85
N ILE A 26 3.34 -22.48 -10.70
CA ILE A 26 1.99 -22.84 -11.12
C ILE A 26 1.20 -23.38 -9.93
N ALA A 27 1.78 -24.26 -9.10
CA ALA A 27 1.14 -24.79 -7.90
C ALA A 27 0.81 -23.68 -6.89
N GLN A 28 1.70 -22.72 -6.66
CA GLN A 28 1.45 -21.56 -5.81
C GLN A 28 0.35 -20.66 -6.38
N LYS A 29 0.33 -20.45 -7.69
CA LYS A 29 -0.71 -19.68 -8.37
C LYS A 29 -2.10 -20.31 -8.19
N LEU A 30 -2.20 -21.61 -8.39
CA LEU A 30 -3.44 -22.38 -8.22
C LEU A 30 -3.93 -22.39 -6.76
N SER A 31 -3.02 -22.46 -5.79
CA SER A 31 -3.40 -22.42 -4.37
C SER A 31 -3.93 -21.05 -3.95
N VAL A 32 -3.32 -19.96 -4.41
CA VAL A 32 -3.80 -18.58 -4.14
C VAL A 32 -5.17 -18.35 -4.79
N GLU A 33 -5.41 -18.89 -6.00
CA GLU A 33 -6.71 -18.78 -6.68
C GLU A 33 -7.81 -19.52 -5.92
N LYS A 34 -7.53 -20.73 -5.43
CA LYS A 34 -8.48 -21.49 -4.62
C LYS A 34 -8.83 -20.76 -3.32
N VAL A 35 -7.82 -20.32 -2.57
CA VAL A 35 -8.03 -19.57 -1.32
C VAL A 35 -8.81 -18.27 -1.57
N ALA A 36 -8.52 -17.55 -2.66
CA ALA A 36 -9.24 -16.34 -3.01
C ALA A 36 -10.72 -16.60 -3.31
N ALA A 37 -11.01 -17.69 -4.04
CA ALA A 37 -12.39 -18.10 -4.35
C ALA A 37 -13.15 -18.53 -3.08
N GLU A 38 -12.54 -19.35 -2.21
CA GLU A 38 -13.13 -19.81 -0.96
C GLU A 38 -13.39 -18.66 0.03
N ALA A 39 -12.47 -17.70 0.11
CA ALA A 39 -12.58 -16.54 0.99
C ALA A 39 -13.42 -15.39 0.40
N GLY A 40 -13.91 -15.50 -0.84
CA GLY A 40 -14.67 -14.44 -1.50
C GLY A 40 -13.86 -13.15 -1.73
N THR A 41 -12.55 -13.26 -1.91
CA THR A 41 -11.64 -12.11 -2.03
C THR A 41 -10.80 -12.18 -3.31
N SER A 42 -10.03 -11.12 -3.59
CA SER A 42 -9.15 -11.10 -4.76
C SER A 42 -7.83 -11.84 -4.50
N ARG A 43 -7.23 -12.39 -5.56
CA ARG A 43 -5.88 -13.00 -5.52
C ARG A 43 -4.82 -12.05 -4.95
N ASP A 44 -4.91 -10.77 -5.28
CA ASP A 44 -3.97 -9.78 -4.80
C ASP A 44 -4.13 -9.53 -3.30
N GLN A 45 -5.35 -9.57 -2.80
CA GLN A 45 -5.61 -9.50 -1.36
C GLN A 45 -5.02 -10.71 -0.61
N VAL A 46 -5.17 -11.93 -1.14
CA VAL A 46 -4.54 -13.13 -0.56
C VAL A 46 -3.02 -13.00 -0.52
N ARG A 47 -2.40 -12.54 -1.62
CA ARG A 47 -0.94 -12.29 -1.66
C ARG A 47 -0.50 -11.26 -0.62
N ARG A 48 -1.28 -10.22 -0.40
CA ARG A 48 -1.00 -9.21 0.64
C ARG A 48 -1.06 -9.81 2.04
N TYR A 49 -2.02 -10.70 2.33
CA TYR A 49 -2.07 -11.42 3.60
C TYR A 49 -0.87 -12.37 3.77
N ILE A 50 -0.53 -13.16 2.74
CA ILE A 50 0.65 -14.00 2.77
C ILE A 50 1.92 -13.16 3.04
N ARG A 51 1.99 -11.96 2.45
CA ARG A 51 3.15 -11.08 2.66
C ARG A 51 3.32 -10.63 4.12
N LEU A 52 2.26 -10.57 4.92
CA LEU A 52 2.37 -10.24 6.34
C LEU A 52 3.12 -11.31 7.16
N THR A 53 3.23 -12.55 6.67
CA THR A 53 4.01 -13.60 7.35
C THR A 53 5.52 -13.34 7.36
N GLU A 54 6.00 -12.42 6.52
CA GLU A 54 7.39 -11.97 6.48
C GLU A 54 7.72 -10.90 7.55
N LEU A 55 6.72 -10.48 8.31
CA LEU A 55 6.91 -9.54 9.40
C LEU A 55 7.44 -10.25 10.65
N LEU A 56 8.26 -9.56 11.43
CA LEU A 56 8.66 -10.02 12.75
C LEU A 56 7.42 -10.16 13.67
N PRO A 57 7.42 -11.11 14.61
CA PRO A 57 6.28 -11.32 15.52
C PRO A 57 5.87 -10.06 16.30
N GLU A 58 6.82 -9.19 16.64
CA GLU A 58 6.57 -7.93 17.32
C GLU A 58 5.82 -6.93 16.43
N VAL A 59 6.17 -6.87 15.14
CA VAL A 59 5.46 -6.03 14.15
C VAL A 59 4.07 -6.61 13.88
N GLN A 60 3.95 -7.94 13.75
CA GLN A 60 2.65 -8.60 13.57
C GLN A 60 1.69 -8.29 14.73
N LYS A 61 2.16 -8.35 15.98
CA LYS A 61 1.36 -7.97 17.16
C LYS A 61 0.82 -6.55 17.06
N LYS A 62 1.63 -5.59 16.59
CA LYS A 62 1.19 -4.20 16.37
C LYS A 62 0.17 -4.07 15.22
N VAL A 63 0.20 -4.97 14.24
CA VAL A 63 -0.83 -5.04 13.19
C VAL A 63 -2.13 -5.62 13.75
N ASP A 64 -2.05 -6.67 14.56
CA ASP A 64 -3.20 -7.33 15.19
C ASP A 64 -3.90 -6.40 16.19
N SER A 65 -3.13 -5.61 16.95
CA SER A 65 -3.66 -4.56 17.84
C SER A 65 -4.20 -3.33 17.11
N LYS A 66 -4.09 -3.28 15.77
CA LYS A 66 -4.49 -2.15 14.92
C LYS A 66 -3.68 -0.86 15.14
N GLU A 67 -2.54 -0.92 15.81
CA GLU A 67 -1.60 0.20 15.87
C GLU A 67 -1.00 0.48 14.49
N ILE A 68 -0.67 -0.58 13.74
CA ILE A 68 -0.22 -0.47 12.35
C ILE A 68 -1.34 -0.93 11.44
N ALA A 69 -1.78 -0.06 10.53
CA ALA A 69 -2.80 -0.41 9.57
C ALA A 69 -2.29 -1.45 8.54
N PHE A 70 -3.20 -2.24 7.96
CA PHE A 70 -2.88 -3.32 7.03
C PHE A 70 -2.02 -2.88 5.83
N SER A 71 -2.35 -1.76 5.20
CA SER A 71 -1.63 -1.31 4.01
C SER A 71 -0.18 -0.87 4.29
N PRO A 72 0.13 -0.07 5.32
CA PRO A 72 1.49 0.16 5.78
C PRO A 72 2.23 -1.13 6.14
N ALA A 73 1.58 -2.07 6.85
CA ALA A 73 2.18 -3.34 7.26
C ALA A 73 2.67 -4.16 6.06
N VAL A 74 1.88 -4.23 4.98
CA VAL A 74 2.29 -4.89 3.73
C VAL A 74 3.54 -4.24 3.13
N GLU A 75 3.68 -2.92 3.19
CA GLU A 75 4.88 -2.23 2.69
C GLU A 75 6.10 -2.48 3.60
N LEU A 76 5.90 -2.51 4.91
CA LEU A 76 6.94 -2.80 5.90
C LEU A 76 7.46 -4.24 5.82
N SER A 77 6.66 -5.19 5.34
CA SER A 77 7.09 -6.58 5.15
C SER A 77 8.17 -6.75 4.07
N TYR A 78 8.49 -5.72 3.32
CA TYR A 78 9.60 -5.71 2.37
C TYR A 78 10.94 -5.27 2.99
N LEU A 79 10.94 -4.82 4.24
CA LEU A 79 12.14 -4.51 4.99
C LEU A 79 12.80 -5.82 5.45
N THR A 80 14.12 -5.80 5.58
CA THR A 80 14.87 -6.91 6.22
C THR A 80 14.50 -7.02 7.70
N HIS A 81 14.75 -8.17 8.32
CA HIS A 81 14.44 -8.37 9.74
C HIS A 81 15.17 -7.38 10.65
N ASP A 82 16.41 -7.00 10.31
CA ASP A 82 17.15 -6.00 11.10
C ASP A 82 16.58 -4.60 10.90
N GLU A 83 16.15 -4.25 9.71
CA GLU A 83 15.46 -2.99 9.45
C GLU A 83 14.08 -2.94 10.16
N GLN A 84 13.36 -4.07 10.24
CA GLN A 84 12.11 -4.14 10.98
C GLN A 84 12.31 -3.91 12.49
N LYS A 85 13.41 -4.40 13.08
CA LYS A 85 13.77 -4.08 14.48
C LYS A 85 14.08 -2.60 14.65
N GLN A 86 14.87 -2.02 13.75
CA GLN A 86 15.19 -0.59 13.78
C GLN A 86 13.94 0.27 13.57
N PHE A 87 12.99 -0.20 12.76
CA PHE A 87 11.70 0.44 12.57
C PHE A 87 10.87 0.47 13.87
N LEU A 88 10.83 -0.62 14.64
CA LEU A 88 10.17 -0.64 15.95
C LEU A 88 10.78 0.39 16.89
N ASP A 89 12.12 0.45 16.96
CA ASP A 89 12.83 1.48 17.74
C ASP A 89 12.47 2.92 17.28
N ALA A 90 12.33 3.13 15.96
CA ALA A 90 11.98 4.44 15.41
C ALA A 90 10.51 4.81 15.69
N MET A 91 9.63 3.82 15.67
CA MET A 91 8.21 3.97 16.03
C MET A 91 8.05 4.33 17.50
N ASP A 92 8.75 3.62 18.38
CA ASP A 92 8.74 3.89 19.83
C ASP A 92 9.36 5.27 20.16
N TYR A 93 10.41 5.67 19.44
CA TYR A 93 11.02 6.99 19.61
C TYR A 93 10.09 8.13 19.20
N SER A 94 9.40 8.00 18.08
CA SER A 94 8.52 9.04 17.54
C SER A 94 7.13 9.05 18.18
N GLN A 95 6.75 7.99 18.88
CA GLN A 95 5.38 7.74 19.39
C GLN A 95 4.30 7.85 18.31
N ASN A 96 4.69 7.64 17.05
CA ASN A 96 3.82 7.74 15.88
C ASN A 96 3.64 6.38 15.20
N THR A 97 2.45 6.15 14.67
CA THR A 97 2.16 4.99 13.82
C THR A 97 2.48 5.33 12.35
N PRO A 98 2.99 4.38 11.55
CA PRO A 98 3.38 4.66 10.17
C PRO A 98 2.17 4.93 9.28
N SER A 99 2.24 5.98 8.48
CA SER A 99 1.34 6.20 7.36
C SER A 99 1.77 5.33 6.16
N LEU A 100 0.86 5.11 5.20
CA LEU A 100 1.19 4.39 3.98
C LEU A 100 2.35 5.05 3.21
N SER A 101 2.37 6.38 3.13
CA SER A 101 3.43 7.14 2.47
C SER A 101 4.79 6.94 3.14
N GLN A 102 4.84 6.97 4.47
CA GLN A 102 6.06 6.71 5.24
C GLN A 102 6.56 5.28 5.01
N ALA A 103 5.66 4.27 5.09
CA ALA A 103 6.01 2.87 4.85
C ALA A 103 6.55 2.64 3.43
N GLN A 104 5.98 3.27 2.41
CA GLN A 104 6.47 3.20 1.03
C GLN A 104 7.85 3.83 0.86
N ARG A 105 8.12 4.94 1.54
CA ARG A 105 9.45 5.58 1.55
C ARG A 105 10.49 4.71 2.24
N LEU A 106 10.16 4.10 3.38
CA LEU A 106 11.03 3.14 4.07
C LEU A 106 11.36 1.95 3.17
N LYS A 107 10.37 1.34 2.52
CA LYS A 107 10.57 0.26 1.54
C LYS A 107 11.49 0.69 0.39
N LYS A 108 11.33 1.91 -0.13
CA LYS A 108 12.21 2.44 -1.18
C LYS A 108 13.65 2.56 -0.68
N LEU A 109 13.87 3.12 0.50
CA LEU A 109 15.19 3.25 1.11
C LEU A 109 15.83 1.88 1.39
N SER A 110 15.06 0.90 1.84
CA SER A 110 15.52 -0.48 2.03
C SER A 110 16.05 -1.07 0.71
N ARG A 111 15.29 -0.92 -0.38
CA ARG A 111 15.71 -1.39 -1.72
C ARG A 111 16.97 -0.71 -2.22
N GLU A 112 17.21 0.54 -1.85
CA GLU A 112 18.39 1.32 -2.20
C GLU A 112 19.57 1.07 -1.24
N GLY A 113 19.40 0.25 -0.20
CA GLY A 113 20.41 0.01 0.84
C GLY A 113 20.70 1.25 1.71
N LYS A 114 19.78 2.21 1.77
CA LYS A 114 19.92 3.49 2.48
C LYS A 114 18.99 3.60 3.69
N CYS A 115 18.38 2.50 4.13
CA CYS A 115 17.44 2.49 5.23
C CYS A 115 18.17 2.47 6.58
N THR A 116 18.76 3.61 6.95
CA THR A 116 19.46 3.77 8.23
C THR A 116 18.48 4.12 9.36
N LYS A 117 18.91 3.89 10.62
CA LYS A 117 18.12 4.21 11.80
C LYS A 117 17.74 5.70 11.88
N GLU A 118 18.66 6.58 11.48
CA GLU A 118 18.45 8.02 11.42
C GLU A 118 17.39 8.40 10.37
N ALA A 119 17.47 7.78 9.18
CA ALA A 119 16.48 7.99 8.12
C ALA A 119 15.08 7.51 8.55
N MET A 120 15.00 6.36 9.23
CA MET A 120 13.74 5.85 9.77
C MET A 120 13.15 6.81 10.81
N ARG A 121 13.95 7.28 11.77
CA ARG A 121 13.52 8.24 12.78
C ARG A 121 13.05 9.55 12.15
N SER A 122 13.78 10.08 11.19
CA SER A 122 13.40 11.29 10.48
C SER A 122 12.04 11.14 9.80
N ILE A 123 11.83 10.04 9.07
CA ILE A 123 10.57 9.77 8.38
C ILE A 123 9.41 9.56 9.37
N MET A 124 9.64 8.86 10.47
CA MET A 124 8.61 8.58 11.48
C MET A 124 8.26 9.81 12.32
N SER A 125 9.20 10.75 12.51
CA SER A 125 8.97 12.02 13.22
C SER A 125 8.32 13.10 12.36
N GLU A 126 8.14 12.87 11.05
CA GLU A 126 7.41 13.81 10.20
C GLU A 126 5.95 13.90 10.65
N GLU A 127 5.45 15.12 10.82
CA GLU A 127 4.03 15.36 11.09
C GLU A 127 3.19 14.76 9.95
N LYS A 128 2.20 13.96 10.31
CA LYS A 128 1.23 13.46 9.34
C LYS A 128 0.52 14.68 8.76
N LYS A 129 0.54 14.83 7.44
CA LYS A 129 -0.35 15.79 6.81
C LYS A 129 -1.76 15.51 7.28
N GLU A 130 -2.38 16.51 7.91
CA GLU A 130 -3.79 16.43 8.25
C GLU A 130 -4.56 15.96 7.01
N GLU A 131 -5.38 14.92 7.18
CA GLU A 131 -6.28 14.50 6.12
C GLU A 131 -7.22 15.68 5.88
N GLN A 132 -6.96 16.44 4.82
CA GLN A 132 -7.88 17.48 4.39
C GLN A 132 -9.20 16.79 4.07
N GLU A 133 -10.23 17.10 4.82
CA GLU A 133 -11.59 16.64 4.51
C GLU A 133 -11.93 17.06 3.07
N ARG A 134 -11.98 16.10 2.17
CA ARG A 134 -12.28 16.33 0.77
C ARG A 134 -13.72 15.93 0.52
N ILE A 135 -14.57 16.91 0.30
CA ILE A 135 -15.91 16.66 -0.19
C ILE A 135 -15.83 16.47 -1.71
N THR A 136 -16.06 15.24 -2.16
CA THR A 136 -16.07 14.91 -3.59
C THR A 136 -17.51 14.88 -4.09
N LEU A 137 -17.87 15.79 -4.96
CA LEU A 137 -19.15 15.77 -5.67
C LEU A 137 -18.96 15.05 -7.00
N SER A 138 -19.74 13.99 -7.25
CA SER A 138 -19.67 13.27 -8.52
C SER A 138 -20.16 14.14 -9.67
N SER A 139 -19.57 14.00 -10.85
CA SER A 139 -19.98 14.69 -12.07
C SER A 139 -21.47 14.45 -12.38
N ASP A 140 -21.97 13.23 -12.14
CA ASP A 140 -23.38 12.87 -12.40
C ASP A 140 -24.33 13.62 -11.48
N THR A 141 -23.94 13.83 -10.22
CA THR A 141 -24.73 14.61 -9.27
C THR A 141 -24.77 16.08 -9.68
N LEU A 142 -23.65 16.65 -10.09
CA LEU A 142 -23.57 18.03 -10.53
C LEU A 142 -24.32 18.27 -11.85
N ARG A 143 -24.29 17.31 -12.76
CA ARG A 143 -25.00 17.38 -14.05
C ARG A 143 -26.52 17.48 -13.94
N LYS A 144 -27.11 17.12 -12.80
CA LYS A 144 -28.55 17.34 -12.53
C LYS A 144 -28.91 18.82 -12.38
N TYR A 145 -27.96 19.65 -11.96
CA TYR A 145 -28.17 21.06 -11.62
C TYR A 145 -27.54 22.02 -12.63
N PHE A 146 -26.63 21.56 -13.46
CA PHE A 146 -25.90 22.38 -14.42
C PHE A 146 -26.22 22.01 -15.87
N PRO A 147 -26.31 22.97 -16.79
CA PRO A 147 -26.46 22.72 -18.21
C PRO A 147 -25.28 21.88 -18.77
N ARG A 148 -25.54 21.10 -19.81
CA ARG A 148 -24.49 20.26 -20.45
C ARG A 148 -23.32 21.06 -21.03
N SER A 149 -23.53 22.33 -21.33
CA SER A 149 -22.50 23.25 -21.84
C SER A 149 -21.50 23.71 -20.79
N TYR A 150 -21.80 23.52 -19.49
CA TYR A 150 -20.90 23.95 -18.41
C TYR A 150 -19.71 23.03 -18.28
N THR A 151 -18.52 23.64 -18.28
CA THR A 151 -17.27 22.93 -17.97
C THR A 151 -17.16 22.66 -16.46
N PRO A 152 -16.36 21.66 -16.01
CA PRO A 152 -16.12 21.42 -14.60
C PRO A 152 -15.64 22.67 -13.83
N LEU A 153 -14.81 23.50 -14.45
CA LEU A 153 -14.32 24.74 -13.86
C LEU A 153 -15.45 25.76 -13.65
N GLN A 154 -16.33 25.92 -14.62
CA GLN A 154 -17.50 26.82 -14.51
C GLN A 154 -18.47 26.33 -13.44
N MET A 155 -18.69 25.02 -13.30
CA MET A 155 -19.50 24.45 -12.23
C MET A 155 -18.90 24.77 -10.87
N GLN A 156 -17.59 24.58 -10.69
CA GLN A 156 -16.88 24.88 -9.45
C GLN A 156 -16.98 26.37 -9.07
N GLN A 157 -16.72 27.25 -10.01
CA GLN A 157 -16.82 28.71 -9.79
C GLN A 157 -18.24 29.13 -9.39
N THR A 158 -19.26 28.56 -10.01
CA THR A 158 -20.66 28.84 -9.71
C THR A 158 -21.02 28.37 -8.30
N ILE A 159 -20.56 27.15 -7.91
CA ILE A 159 -20.76 26.63 -6.54
C ILE A 159 -20.14 27.54 -5.50
N ILE A 160 -18.88 27.94 -5.70
CA ILE A 160 -18.17 28.83 -4.77
C ILE A 160 -18.94 30.14 -4.62
N LYS A 161 -19.37 30.78 -5.72
CA LYS A 161 -20.13 32.01 -5.70
C LYS A 161 -21.45 31.88 -4.94
N LEU A 162 -22.15 30.76 -5.11
CA LEU A 162 -23.40 30.49 -4.37
C LEU A 162 -23.15 30.30 -2.87
N LEU A 163 -22.08 29.62 -2.49
CA LEU A 163 -21.68 29.43 -1.09
C LEU A 163 -21.30 30.76 -0.42
N GLU A 164 -20.58 31.64 -1.11
CA GLU A 164 -20.26 32.99 -0.62
C GLU A 164 -21.52 33.83 -0.37
N GLN A 165 -22.48 33.76 -1.29
CA GLN A 165 -23.77 34.45 -1.13
C GLN A 165 -24.56 33.89 0.05
N TRP A 166 -24.58 32.56 0.21
CA TRP A 166 -25.23 31.90 1.32
C TRP A 166 -24.59 32.28 2.65
N GLN A 167 -23.26 32.32 2.73
CA GLN A 167 -22.53 32.74 3.93
C GLN A 167 -22.86 34.17 4.34
N LYS A 168 -22.86 35.11 3.39
CA LYS A 168 -23.24 36.52 3.65
C LYS A 168 -24.68 36.61 4.17
N LYS A 169 -25.59 35.80 3.63
CA LYS A 169 -26.98 35.76 4.09
C LYS A 169 -27.08 35.21 5.51
N GLN A 170 -26.31 34.21 5.89
CA GLN A 170 -26.31 33.66 7.25
C GLN A 170 -25.75 34.66 8.26
N GLN A 171 -24.66 35.37 7.94
CA GLN A 171 -24.08 36.41 8.79
C GLN A 171 -25.13 37.49 9.11
N ARG A 172 -25.82 38.04 8.10
CA ARG A 172 -26.89 39.04 8.30
C ARG A 172 -28.07 38.53 9.12
N ARG A 173 -28.29 37.24 9.17
CA ARG A 173 -29.37 36.62 9.96
C ARG A 173 -28.97 36.43 11.42
N ASN A 174 -27.70 36.24 11.70
CA ASN A 174 -27.16 36.11 13.06
C ASN A 174 -26.92 37.47 13.74
N GLU A 175 -26.80 38.54 12.95
CA GLU A 175 -26.64 39.93 13.43
C GLU A 175 -27.96 40.64 13.77
N ARG A 176 -29.13 39.97 13.55
CA ARG A 176 -30.48 40.44 13.91
C ARG A 176 -30.99 39.72 15.14
#